data_5c3e3aa1419a5474367c179a1afb8ba1
#
_entry.id   5c3e3aa1419a5474367c179a1afb8ba1
#
_cell.length_a   1.000
_cell.length_b   1.000
_cell.length_c   1.000
_cell.angle_alpha   90.00
_cell.angle_beta   90.00
_cell.angle_gamma   90.00
#
_symmetry.space_group_name_H-M   'P 1'
#
loop_
_entity.id
_entity.type
_entity.pdbx_description
1 polymer ?
#
loop_
_entity_poly.entity_id
_entity_poly.type
_entity_poly.pdbx_seq_one_letter_code
_entity_poly.pdbx_strand_id
1 'polypeptide(L)'
;MYMVKKMDAGNIIYQKETPISNDETVGELYDRLSTLGAEAIMEALPSIIDGTNASIPQDETLVTYSPVISREQEKIDFDKPAQEVYNKVRGLKILGQELIQHILEKQ
;
A
#
# COMPACT_ATOMS: atom_id res chain seq x y z
N MET A 1 13.26 4.75 -4.85
CA MET A 1 14.20 3.76 -5.44
C MET A 1 14.62 4.21 -6.84
N TYR A 2 15.71 3.66 -7.35
CA TYR A 2 16.12 3.88 -8.74
C TYR A 2 15.25 3.07 -9.70
N MET A 3 14.96 3.67 -10.86
CA MET A 3 14.21 2.99 -11.92
C MET A 3 15.08 1.95 -12.62
N VAL A 4 14.55 0.75 -12.76
CA VAL A 4 15.15 -0.35 -13.52
C VAL A 4 14.13 -0.95 -14.46
N LYS A 5 14.58 -1.80 -15.39
CA LYS A 5 13.69 -2.40 -16.41
C LYS A 5 12.62 -3.33 -15.82
N LYS A 6 12.97 -4.06 -14.74
CA LYS A 6 12.02 -4.91 -13.99
C LYS A 6 11.18 -4.02 -13.07
N MET A 7 9.87 -4.21 -13.06
CA MET A 7 8.94 -3.43 -12.23
C MET A 7 9.26 -3.60 -10.74
N ASP A 8 9.28 -2.49 -10.01
CA ASP A 8 9.48 -2.41 -8.55
C ASP A 8 10.76 -3.10 -8.01
N ALA A 9 11.76 -3.33 -8.85
CA ALA A 9 12.97 -4.08 -8.49
C ALA A 9 14.22 -3.20 -8.30
N GLY A 10 14.09 -1.87 -8.35
CA GLY A 10 15.22 -0.95 -8.18
C GLY A 10 15.76 -0.93 -6.76
N ASN A 11 17.02 -0.53 -6.61
CA ASN A 11 17.64 -0.34 -5.30
C ASN A 11 16.93 0.77 -4.51
N ILE A 12 16.80 0.56 -3.21
CA ILE A 12 16.15 1.48 -2.29
C ILE A 12 17.10 2.63 -1.96
N ILE A 13 16.63 3.86 -2.14
CA ILE A 13 17.37 5.09 -1.83
C ILE A 13 17.06 5.57 -0.41
N TYR A 14 15.78 5.52 -0.03
CA TYR A 14 15.28 6.06 1.23
C TYR A 14 13.99 5.37 1.62
N GLN A 15 13.75 5.18 2.91
CA GLN A 15 12.52 4.59 3.47
C GLN A 15 12.03 5.40 4.65
N LYS A 16 10.72 5.52 4.76
CA LYS A 16 10.01 5.99 5.96
C LYS A 16 8.93 4.99 6.34
N GLU A 17 8.68 4.88 7.63
CA GLU A 17 7.69 3.99 8.19
C GLU A 17 6.53 4.77 8.82
N THR A 18 5.35 4.20 8.75
CA THR A 18 4.18 4.68 9.48
C THR A 18 3.36 3.48 9.96
N PRO A 19 2.86 3.48 11.19
CA PRO A 19 2.01 2.42 11.67
C PRO A 19 0.64 2.44 10.97
N ILE A 20 0.04 1.27 10.81
CA ILE A 20 -1.35 1.13 10.37
C ILE A 20 -2.17 0.79 11.61
N SER A 21 -3.12 1.66 11.99
CA SER A 21 -3.97 1.42 13.13
C SER A 21 -5.03 0.34 12.84
N ASN A 22 -5.59 -0.25 13.91
CA ASN A 22 -6.55 -1.34 13.77
C ASN A 22 -7.86 -0.93 13.10
N ASP A 23 -8.22 0.34 13.15
CA ASP A 23 -9.51 0.86 12.67
C ASP A 23 -9.41 1.78 11.46
N GLU A 24 -8.19 2.08 11.02
CA GLU A 24 -8.00 2.98 9.89
C GLU A 24 -8.35 2.30 8.55
N THR A 25 -8.92 3.09 7.65
CA THR A 25 -9.24 2.66 6.29
C THR A 25 -8.08 2.90 5.34
N VAL A 26 -8.13 2.25 4.17
CA VAL A 26 -7.13 2.49 3.12
C VAL A 26 -7.15 3.94 2.64
N GLY A 27 -8.31 4.63 2.66
CA GLY A 27 -8.40 6.05 2.32
C GLY A 27 -7.60 6.93 3.27
N GLU A 28 -7.75 6.75 4.57
CA GLU A 28 -6.99 7.47 5.60
C GLU A 28 -5.49 7.18 5.51
N LEU A 29 -5.13 5.91 5.29
CA LEU A 29 -3.75 5.50 5.07
C LEU A 29 -3.17 6.14 3.80
N TYR A 30 -3.93 6.16 2.71
CA TYR A 30 -3.53 6.76 1.44
C TYR A 30 -3.18 8.25 1.60
N ASP A 31 -4.03 9.01 2.29
CA ASP A 31 -3.79 10.44 2.54
C ASP A 31 -2.52 10.65 3.36
N ARG A 32 -2.32 9.85 4.42
CA ARG A 32 -1.11 9.91 5.24
C ARG A 32 0.13 9.51 4.46
N LEU A 33 0.07 8.46 3.64
CA LEU A 33 1.20 8.04 2.80
C LEU A 33 1.54 9.07 1.74
N SER A 34 0.58 9.80 1.20
CA SER A 34 0.83 10.88 0.24
C SER A 34 1.66 12.00 0.88
N THR A 35 1.32 12.42 2.10
CA THR A 35 2.08 13.41 2.86
C THR A 35 3.47 12.88 3.21
N LEU A 36 3.54 11.66 3.72
CA LEU A 36 4.79 11.02 4.11
C LEU A 36 5.75 10.83 2.91
N GLY A 37 5.19 10.50 1.74
CA GLY A 37 5.94 10.36 0.49
C GLY A 37 6.55 11.69 0.04
N ALA A 38 5.81 12.79 0.15
CA ALA A 38 6.33 14.14 -0.15
C ALA A 38 7.48 14.52 0.78
N GLU A 39 7.33 14.27 2.09
CA GLU A 39 8.40 14.49 3.08
C GLU A 39 9.63 13.62 2.77
N ALA A 40 9.43 12.34 2.45
CA ALA A 40 10.51 11.42 2.13
C ALA A 40 11.31 11.87 0.91
N ILE A 41 10.67 12.37 -0.13
CA ILE A 41 11.34 12.93 -1.31
C ILE A 41 12.15 14.16 -0.93
N MET A 42 11.59 15.09 -0.15
CA MET A 42 12.31 16.29 0.28
C MET A 42 13.51 15.98 1.14
N GLU A 43 13.44 14.95 1.98
CA GLU A 43 14.56 14.50 2.82
C GLU A 43 15.63 13.75 2.00
N ALA A 44 15.23 12.96 1.01
CA ALA A 44 16.15 12.16 0.19
C ALA A 44 16.85 12.98 -0.91
N LEU A 45 16.19 14.01 -1.45
CA LEU A 45 16.65 14.74 -2.63
C LEU A 45 18.04 15.36 -2.50
N PRO A 46 18.43 16.01 -1.37
CA PRO A 46 19.79 16.54 -1.21
C PRO A 46 20.88 15.48 -1.41
N SER A 47 20.69 14.28 -0.83
CA SER A 47 21.65 13.19 -0.96
C SER A 47 21.73 12.64 -2.39
N ILE A 48 20.64 12.67 -3.13
CA ILE A 48 20.59 12.28 -4.54
C ILE A 48 21.35 13.28 -5.40
N ILE A 49 21.16 14.57 -5.16
CA ILE A 49 21.86 15.65 -5.87
C ILE A 49 23.37 15.59 -5.62
N ASP A 50 23.77 15.38 -4.37
CA ASP A 50 25.18 15.29 -3.96
C ASP A 50 25.83 13.94 -4.32
N GLY A 51 25.05 12.96 -4.76
CA GLY A 51 25.53 11.61 -5.05
C GLY A 51 25.91 10.80 -3.81
N THR A 52 25.47 11.22 -2.61
CA THR A 52 25.76 10.54 -1.32
C THR A 52 24.64 9.62 -0.84
N ASN A 53 23.57 9.50 -1.61
CA ASN A 53 22.42 8.69 -1.26
C ASN A 53 22.78 7.20 -1.12
N ALA A 54 22.05 6.51 -0.23
CA ALA A 54 22.11 5.06 -0.16
C ALA A 54 21.55 4.42 -1.44
N SER A 55 22.02 3.23 -1.75
CA SER A 55 21.51 2.39 -2.84
C SER A 55 21.52 0.94 -2.37
N ILE A 56 20.46 0.55 -1.67
CA ILE A 56 20.35 -0.74 -1.00
C ILE A 56 19.63 -1.71 -1.93
N PRO A 57 20.25 -2.84 -2.35
CA PRO A 57 19.58 -3.86 -3.12
C PRO A 57 18.41 -4.45 -2.33
N GLN A 58 17.31 -4.73 -3.04
CA GLN A 58 16.19 -5.47 -2.46
C GLN A 58 16.56 -6.95 -2.32
N ASP A 59 16.10 -7.57 -1.22
CA ASP A 59 16.22 -9.01 -1.04
C ASP A 59 15.15 -9.72 -1.87
N GLU A 60 15.54 -10.31 -2.99
CA GLU A 60 14.61 -10.99 -3.90
C GLU A 60 13.92 -12.22 -3.27
N THR A 61 14.47 -12.77 -2.19
CA THR A 61 13.84 -13.90 -1.46
C THR A 61 12.62 -13.47 -0.66
N LEU A 62 12.50 -12.17 -0.33
CA LEU A 62 11.41 -11.59 0.45
C LEU A 62 10.39 -10.80 -0.40
N VAL A 63 10.58 -10.77 -1.71
CA VAL A 63 9.71 -10.01 -2.62
C VAL A 63 8.29 -10.59 -2.62
N THR A 64 7.31 -9.72 -2.46
CA THR A 64 5.88 -10.00 -2.65
C THR A 64 5.30 -9.05 -3.68
N TYR A 65 4.24 -9.46 -4.36
CA TYR A 65 3.60 -8.67 -5.39
C TYR A 65 2.18 -8.27 -4.99
N SER A 66 1.79 -7.04 -5.36
CA SER A 66 0.44 -6.52 -5.15
C SER A 66 -0.20 -6.22 -6.52
N PRO A 67 -0.77 -7.23 -7.18
CA PRO A 67 -1.44 -7.03 -8.46
C PRO A 67 -2.75 -6.23 -8.29
N VAL A 68 -3.33 -5.81 -9.38
CA VAL A 68 -4.64 -5.15 -9.40
C VAL A 68 -5.69 -6.07 -8.76
N ILE A 69 -6.50 -5.51 -7.86
CA ILE A 69 -7.57 -6.24 -7.18
C ILE A 69 -8.67 -6.61 -8.20
N SER A 70 -9.01 -7.90 -8.28
CA SER A 70 -10.08 -8.38 -9.14
C SER A 70 -11.44 -8.33 -8.43
N ARG A 71 -12.53 -8.41 -9.22
CA ARG A 71 -13.89 -8.49 -8.67
C ARG A 71 -14.10 -9.67 -7.74
N GLU A 72 -13.46 -10.81 -8.01
CA GLU A 72 -13.54 -12.00 -7.15
C GLU A 72 -12.87 -11.75 -5.80
N GLN A 73 -11.77 -10.99 -5.78
CA GLN A 73 -11.08 -10.61 -4.55
C GLN A 73 -11.85 -9.61 -3.70
N GLU A 74 -12.74 -8.82 -4.29
CA GLU A 74 -13.63 -7.88 -3.58
C GLU A 74 -14.74 -8.61 -2.80
N LYS A 75 -15.05 -9.85 -3.16
CA LYS A 75 -16.10 -10.65 -2.50
C LYS A 75 -15.71 -10.92 -1.04
N ILE A 76 -16.64 -10.64 -0.14
CA ILE A 76 -16.46 -10.90 1.28
C ILE A 76 -16.83 -12.37 1.57
N ASP A 77 -15.91 -13.08 2.23
CA ASP A 77 -16.13 -14.42 2.75
C ASP A 77 -16.37 -14.32 4.26
N PHE A 78 -17.63 -14.47 4.66
CA PHE A 78 -18.05 -14.39 6.06
C PHE A 78 -17.70 -15.63 6.89
N ASP A 79 -17.18 -16.70 6.27
CA ASP A 79 -16.68 -17.89 6.97
C ASP A 79 -15.26 -17.68 7.54
N LYS A 80 -14.63 -16.54 7.20
CA LYS A 80 -13.35 -16.14 7.75
C LYS A 80 -13.48 -15.54 9.16
N PRO A 81 -12.39 -15.54 9.96
CA PRO A 81 -12.36 -14.86 11.24
C PRO A 81 -12.80 -13.39 11.12
N ALA A 82 -13.51 -12.90 12.12
CA ALA A 82 -14.07 -11.54 12.12
C ALA A 82 -13.03 -10.45 11.83
N GLN A 83 -11.82 -10.60 12.34
CA GLN A 83 -10.73 -9.64 12.09
C GLN A 83 -10.28 -9.63 10.62
N GLU A 84 -10.27 -10.78 9.96
CA GLU A 84 -9.94 -10.85 8.53
C GLU A 84 -11.01 -10.19 7.66
N VAL A 85 -12.29 -10.43 7.98
CA VAL A 85 -13.43 -9.79 7.31
C VAL A 85 -13.36 -8.27 7.51
N TYR A 86 -13.13 -7.82 8.73
CA TYR A 86 -12.99 -6.40 9.07
C TYR A 86 -11.83 -5.74 8.32
N ASN A 87 -10.67 -6.39 8.30
CA ASN A 87 -9.49 -5.89 7.58
C ASN A 87 -9.73 -5.81 6.07
N LYS A 88 -10.44 -6.77 5.51
CA LYS A 88 -10.80 -6.75 4.09
C LYS A 88 -11.70 -5.55 3.75
N VAL A 89 -12.71 -5.30 4.57
CA VAL A 89 -13.63 -4.17 4.37
C VAL A 89 -12.89 -2.83 4.47
N ARG A 90 -12.12 -2.61 5.54
CA ARG A 90 -11.38 -1.35 5.70
C ARG A 90 -10.28 -1.16 4.66
N GLY A 91 -9.67 -2.24 4.18
CA GLY A 91 -8.65 -2.23 3.13
C GLY A 91 -9.20 -1.93 1.73
N LEU A 92 -10.50 -2.10 1.50
CA LEU A 92 -11.17 -1.83 0.22
C LEU A 92 -12.04 -0.57 0.25
N LYS A 93 -12.06 0.18 1.33
CA LYS A 93 -13.01 1.29 1.55
C LYS A 93 -12.79 2.54 0.70
N ILE A 94 -11.70 2.70 -0.03
CA ILE A 94 -11.61 3.76 -1.07
C ILE A 94 -12.61 3.48 -2.19
N LEU A 95 -12.84 2.22 -2.48
CA LEU A 95 -13.86 1.75 -3.42
C LEU A 95 -15.24 1.61 -2.75
N GLY A 96 -15.34 2.06 -1.50
CA GLY A 96 -16.32 1.69 -0.50
C GLY A 96 -17.77 2.11 -0.71
N GLN A 97 -18.09 2.94 -1.67
CA GLN A 97 -19.48 3.14 -2.04
C GLN A 97 -20.03 1.94 -2.82
N GLU A 98 -19.25 1.36 -3.70
CA GLU A 98 -19.67 0.21 -4.50
C GLU A 98 -19.74 -1.10 -3.70
N LEU A 99 -18.84 -1.31 -2.73
CA LEU A 99 -18.83 -2.53 -1.93
C LEU A 99 -20.05 -2.64 -1.01
N ILE A 100 -20.41 -1.54 -0.36
CA ILE A 100 -21.60 -1.47 0.51
C ILE A 100 -22.88 -1.63 -0.33
N GLN A 101 -22.95 -1.01 -1.50
CA GLN A 101 -24.07 -1.11 -2.40
C GLN A 101 -24.27 -2.55 -2.90
N HIS A 102 -23.19 -3.25 -3.23
CA HIS A 102 -23.25 -4.64 -3.69
C HIS A 102 -23.66 -5.64 -2.59
N ILE A 103 -23.36 -5.34 -1.33
CA ILE A 103 -23.83 -6.14 -0.17
C ILE A 103 -25.34 -5.92 0.05
N LEU A 104 -25.81 -4.67 -0.12
CA LEU A 104 -27.22 -4.33 0.07
C LEU A 104 -28.13 -4.77 -1.08
N GLU A 105 -27.62 -4.82 -2.30
CA GLU A 105 -28.39 -5.26 -3.48
C GLU A 105 -28.59 -6.78 -3.56
N LYS A 106 -27.87 -7.58 -2.76
CA LYS A 106 -27.99 -9.05 -2.72
C LYS A 106 -28.81 -9.59 -1.54
N GLN A 107 -29.41 -8.72 -0.75
CA GLN A 107 -30.42 -9.09 0.25
C GLN A 107 -31.80 -8.96 -0.34
#